data_f0ee850f70c611817d225facdf7846c7
#
_entry.id   f0ee850f70c611817d225facdf7846c7
#
_cell.length_a   1.000
_cell.length_b   1.000
_cell.length_c   1.000
_cell.angle_alpha   90.00
_cell.angle_beta   90.00
_cell.angle_gamma   90.00
#
_symmetry.space_group_name_H-M   'P 1'
#
loop_
_entity.id
_entity.type
_entity.pdbx_description
1 polymer ?
#
loop_
_entity_poly.entity_id
_entity_poly.type
_entity_poly.pdbx_seq_one_letter_code
_entity_poly.pdbx_strand_id
1 'polypeptide(L)'
;MEQFSLEKYLENPNHKVVTRDGRSARIICTNRLDDNYPVIALVNNEDSEKCYIYTTFGKFDGYKNRDCELDLFFAPEKKIGWANVYKYTFGGTHLGEVIYNSKEEAENNAKVYETDINTYITTIKIEWEE
;
A
#
# COMPACT_ATOMS: atom_id res chain seq x y z
N MET A 1 4.02 -5.00 -6.41
CA MET A 1 4.95 -4.45 -5.39
C MET A 1 6.08 -3.69 -6.07
N GLU A 2 6.44 -2.56 -5.52
CA GLU A 2 7.58 -1.78 -6.03
C GLU A 2 8.88 -2.28 -5.40
N GLN A 3 9.94 -2.42 -6.19
CA GLN A 3 11.24 -2.81 -5.69
C GLN A 3 11.77 -1.78 -4.68
N PHE A 4 12.38 -2.26 -3.59
CA PHE A 4 13.00 -1.41 -2.58
C PHE A 4 14.07 -0.52 -3.19
N SER A 5 14.14 0.72 -2.72
CA SER A 5 15.21 1.68 -3.01
C SER A 5 15.57 2.40 -1.72
N LEU A 6 16.83 2.37 -1.34
CA LEU A 6 17.30 3.06 -0.14
C LEU A 6 16.98 4.56 -0.20
N GLU A 7 17.17 5.18 -1.37
CA GLU A 7 16.87 6.59 -1.58
C GLU A 7 15.41 6.90 -1.28
N LYS A 8 14.48 6.13 -1.84
CA LYS A 8 13.03 6.30 -1.60
C LYS A 8 12.66 6.01 -0.16
N TYR A 9 13.27 4.99 0.45
CA TYR A 9 13.03 4.66 1.85
C TYR A 9 13.41 5.82 2.76
N LEU A 10 14.55 6.46 2.52
CA LEU A 10 15.02 7.60 3.32
C LEU A 10 14.10 8.81 3.18
N GLU A 11 13.44 8.97 2.05
CA GLU A 11 12.43 10.02 1.84
C GLU A 11 11.14 9.76 2.62
N ASN A 12 10.77 8.48 2.78
CA ASN A 12 9.57 8.07 3.52
C ASN A 12 9.83 6.78 4.31
N PRO A 13 10.46 6.88 5.50
CA PRO A 13 10.81 5.69 6.30
C PRO A 13 9.61 4.98 6.93
N ASN A 14 8.42 5.55 6.83
CA ASN A 14 7.20 4.92 7.33
C ASN A 14 6.58 3.95 6.32
N HIS A 15 7.08 3.92 5.09
CA HIS A 15 6.60 3.00 4.08
C HIS A 15 6.92 1.57 4.49
N LYS A 16 5.92 0.70 4.50
CA LYS A 16 6.08 -0.71 4.84
C LYS A 16 6.98 -1.42 3.84
N VAL A 17 7.90 -2.23 4.37
CA VAL A 17 8.82 -3.06 3.58
C VAL A 17 8.46 -4.53 3.79
N VAL A 18 8.46 -5.28 2.70
CA VAL A 18 8.20 -6.72 2.70
C VAL A 18 9.23 -7.45 1.84
N THR A 19 9.37 -8.75 2.06
CA THR A 19 10.17 -9.59 1.18
C THR A 19 9.38 -9.96 -0.08
N ARG A 20 10.06 -10.50 -1.09
CA ARG A 20 9.42 -10.98 -2.32
C ARG A 20 8.31 -12.00 -2.03
N ASP A 21 8.52 -12.86 -1.04
CA ASP A 21 7.53 -13.86 -0.62
C ASP A 21 6.51 -13.34 0.40
N GLY A 22 6.48 -12.03 0.64
CA GLY A 22 5.42 -11.38 1.43
C GLY A 22 5.64 -11.29 2.92
N ARG A 23 6.82 -11.66 3.43
CA ARG A 23 7.14 -11.53 4.85
C ARG A 23 7.42 -10.08 5.22
N SER A 24 6.97 -9.66 6.39
CA SER A 24 7.23 -8.32 6.91
C SER A 24 8.72 -8.14 7.20
N ALA A 25 9.28 -6.99 6.79
CA ALA A 25 10.66 -6.64 7.03
C ALA A 25 10.75 -5.29 7.73
N ARG A 26 11.71 -5.17 8.64
CA ARG A 26 11.93 -3.95 9.41
C ARG A 26 13.36 -3.48 9.20
N ILE A 27 13.54 -2.31 8.61
CA ILE A 27 14.87 -1.74 8.35
C ILE A 27 15.44 -1.20 9.66
N ILE A 28 16.60 -1.69 10.05
CA ILE A 28 17.26 -1.29 11.31
C ILE A 28 18.55 -0.52 11.10
N CYS A 29 19.14 -0.56 9.90
CA CYS A 29 20.33 0.19 9.57
C CYS A 29 20.33 0.50 8.07
N THR A 30 20.71 1.73 7.72
CA THR A 30 20.76 2.19 6.31
C THR A 30 22.16 2.61 5.89
N ASN A 31 23.12 2.62 6.81
CA ASN A 31 24.45 3.13 6.59
C ASN A 31 25.54 2.20 7.15
N ARG A 32 25.32 0.89 7.04
CA ARG A 32 26.35 -0.07 7.40
C ARG A 32 27.61 0.20 6.59
N LEU A 33 28.77 0.09 7.22
CA LEU A 33 30.05 0.32 6.55
C LEU A 33 30.39 -0.85 5.59
N ASP A 34 29.72 -0.85 4.45
CA ASP A 34 29.93 -1.80 3.36
C ASP A 34 29.38 -1.18 2.08
N ASP A 35 30.22 -0.98 1.09
CA ASP A 35 29.83 -0.30 -0.15
C ASP A 35 28.74 -1.04 -0.93
N ASN A 36 28.67 -2.36 -0.79
CA ASN A 36 27.73 -3.19 -1.55
C ASN A 36 26.45 -3.52 -0.77
N TYR A 37 26.55 -3.62 0.58
CA TYR A 37 25.43 -4.05 1.44
C TYR A 37 25.25 -3.12 2.62
N PRO A 38 24.82 -1.88 2.39
CA PRO A 38 24.69 -0.89 3.46
C PRO A 38 23.42 -1.06 4.31
N VAL A 39 22.46 -1.87 3.88
CA VAL A 39 21.15 -1.99 4.53
C VAL A 39 21.09 -3.27 5.35
N ILE A 40 20.59 -3.14 6.60
CA ILE A 40 20.30 -4.28 7.47
C ILE A 40 18.80 -4.28 7.76
N ALA A 41 18.17 -5.43 7.60
CA ALA A 41 16.76 -5.61 7.91
C ALA A 41 16.53 -6.84 8.78
N LEU A 42 15.52 -6.76 9.63
CA LEU A 42 14.98 -7.90 10.36
C LEU A 42 13.75 -8.41 9.63
N VAL A 43 13.79 -9.65 9.18
CA VAL A 43 12.72 -10.29 8.43
C VAL A 43 11.95 -11.23 9.35
N ASN A 44 10.64 -11.08 9.37
CA ASN A 44 9.76 -11.93 10.18
C ASN A 44 9.80 -13.38 9.67
N ASN A 45 10.02 -14.31 10.60
CA ASN A 45 10.07 -15.75 10.33
C ASN A 45 9.20 -16.46 11.36
N GLU A 46 7.87 -16.28 11.26
CA GLU A 46 6.85 -16.80 12.18
C GLU A 46 7.05 -16.32 13.62
N ASP A 47 7.80 -17.06 14.44
CA ASP A 47 7.98 -16.77 15.87
C ASP A 47 9.23 -15.94 16.18
N SER A 48 10.01 -15.58 15.17
CA SER A 48 11.27 -14.86 15.35
C SER A 48 11.52 -13.90 14.20
N GLU A 49 12.57 -13.08 14.37
CA GLU A 49 13.07 -12.24 13.30
C GLU A 49 14.49 -12.68 12.96
N LYS A 50 14.81 -12.74 11.67
CA LYS A 50 16.17 -13.01 11.19
C LYS A 50 16.77 -11.76 10.59
N CYS A 51 18.06 -11.55 10.86
CA CYS A 51 18.80 -10.39 10.40
C CYS A 51 19.52 -10.70 9.07
N TYR A 52 19.27 -9.85 8.06
CA TYR A 52 19.90 -9.98 6.75
C TYR A 52 20.46 -8.65 6.29
N ILE A 53 21.48 -8.69 5.44
CA ILE A 53 22.06 -7.51 4.79
C ILE A 53 21.61 -7.43 3.33
N TYR A 54 21.49 -6.19 2.83
CA TYR A 54 20.95 -5.93 1.51
C TYR A 54 21.69 -4.82 0.78
N THR A 55 21.63 -4.86 -0.54
CA THR A 55 22.13 -3.77 -1.38
C THR A 55 21.21 -2.54 -1.25
N THR A 56 21.60 -1.42 -1.84
CA THR A 56 20.76 -0.20 -1.90
C THR A 56 19.43 -0.41 -2.61
N PHE A 57 19.31 -1.46 -3.42
CA PHE A 57 18.06 -1.81 -4.12
C PHE A 57 17.32 -2.98 -3.48
N GLY A 58 17.71 -3.35 -2.25
CA GLY A 58 17.03 -4.40 -1.52
C GLY A 58 17.33 -5.81 -1.99
N LYS A 59 18.41 -6.01 -2.73
CA LYS A 59 18.81 -7.35 -3.18
C LYS A 59 19.60 -8.06 -2.08
N PHE A 60 19.15 -9.26 -1.71
CA PHE A 60 19.86 -10.12 -0.76
C PHE A 60 21.11 -10.76 -1.41
N ASP A 61 20.99 -11.22 -2.64
CA ASP A 61 22.05 -11.91 -3.36
C ASP A 61 22.50 -11.07 -4.57
N GLY A 62 22.81 -9.79 -4.32
CA GLY A 62 23.24 -8.86 -5.36
C GLY A 62 24.52 -9.26 -6.06
N TYR A 63 25.39 -10.02 -5.39
CA TYR A 63 26.65 -10.51 -5.94
C TYR A 63 26.41 -11.46 -7.11
N LYS A 64 25.40 -12.34 -7.00
CA LYS A 64 25.03 -13.29 -8.04
C LYS A 64 24.01 -12.72 -9.02
N ASN A 65 23.54 -11.52 -8.79
CA ASN A 65 22.58 -10.80 -9.62
C ASN A 65 21.36 -11.65 -9.99
N ARG A 66 20.83 -12.39 -9.04
CA ARG A 66 19.64 -13.22 -9.23
C ARG A 66 18.55 -12.85 -8.24
N ASP A 67 17.32 -13.13 -8.61
CA ASP A 67 16.17 -12.91 -7.73
C ASP A 67 16.17 -13.91 -6.58
N CYS A 68 15.81 -13.41 -5.40
CA CYS A 68 15.73 -14.18 -4.17
C CYS A 68 14.41 -13.87 -3.46
N GLU A 69 13.84 -14.88 -2.80
CA GLU A 69 12.61 -14.69 -2.01
C GLU A 69 12.78 -13.70 -0.88
N LEU A 70 14.01 -13.45 -0.43
CA LEU A 70 14.34 -12.49 0.62
C LEU A 70 14.51 -11.07 0.12
N ASP A 71 14.53 -10.83 -1.19
CA ASP A 71 14.67 -9.48 -1.74
C ASP A 71 13.56 -8.56 -1.21
N LEU A 72 13.92 -7.31 -0.94
CA LEU A 72 13.01 -6.34 -0.34
C LEU A 72 12.20 -5.58 -1.39
N PHE A 73 10.96 -5.31 -1.03
CA PHE A 73 10.01 -4.52 -1.82
C PHE A 73 9.25 -3.59 -0.90
N PHE A 74 8.69 -2.51 -1.46
CA PHE A 74 7.69 -1.71 -0.76
C PHE A 74 6.34 -2.40 -0.87
N ALA A 75 5.65 -2.54 0.26
CA ALA A 75 4.29 -3.09 0.27
C ALA A 75 3.34 -2.12 -0.43
N PRO A 76 2.32 -2.63 -1.16
CA PRO A 76 1.29 -1.77 -1.71
C PRO A 76 0.58 -0.99 -0.59
N GLU A 77 0.35 0.30 -0.81
CA GLU A 77 -0.40 1.11 0.13
C GLU A 77 -1.90 0.86 -0.05
N LYS A 78 -2.60 0.64 1.06
CA LYS A 78 -4.06 0.58 1.04
C LYS A 78 -4.63 1.99 1.05
N LYS A 79 -5.48 2.27 0.08
CA LYS A 79 -6.25 3.51 0.00
C LYS A 79 -7.68 3.21 0.41
N ILE A 80 -8.29 4.16 1.10
CA ILE A 80 -9.67 4.08 1.56
C ILE A 80 -10.42 5.31 1.08
N GLY A 81 -11.60 5.07 0.53
CA GLY A 81 -12.50 6.14 0.13
C GLY A 81 -13.94 5.76 0.42
N TRP A 82 -14.82 6.71 0.22
CA TRP A 82 -16.25 6.55 0.45
C TRP A 82 -17.00 6.99 -0.79
N ALA A 83 -17.95 6.17 -1.24
CA ALA A 83 -18.76 6.47 -2.41
C ALA A 83 -20.24 6.34 -2.08
N ASN A 84 -21.05 7.16 -2.72
CA ASN A 84 -22.49 7.10 -2.57
C ASN A 84 -23.11 6.16 -3.60
N VAL A 85 -24.10 5.38 -3.18
CA VAL A 85 -24.86 4.47 -4.04
C VAL A 85 -26.22 5.09 -4.29
N TYR A 86 -26.65 5.13 -5.54
CA TYR A 86 -27.91 5.69 -6.00
C TYR A 86 -28.72 4.64 -6.72
N LYS A 87 -30.04 4.84 -6.72
CA LYS A 87 -31.00 4.00 -7.44
C LYS A 87 -31.75 4.84 -8.48
N TYR A 88 -31.83 4.32 -9.69
CA TYR A 88 -32.70 4.89 -10.72
C TYR A 88 -34.15 4.54 -10.48
N THR A 89 -35.08 5.45 -10.79
CA THR A 89 -36.51 5.18 -10.67
C THR A 89 -36.98 4.08 -11.61
N PHE A 90 -36.29 3.89 -12.74
CA PHE A 90 -36.59 2.84 -13.72
C PHE A 90 -35.91 1.50 -13.40
N GLY A 91 -35.24 1.40 -12.25
CA GLY A 91 -34.51 0.19 -11.82
C GLY A 91 -33.00 0.30 -11.96
N GLY A 92 -32.31 -0.58 -11.24
CA GLY A 92 -30.85 -0.59 -11.23
C GLY A 92 -30.24 0.38 -10.24
N THR A 93 -29.01 0.08 -9.82
CA THR A 93 -28.22 0.91 -8.91
C THR A 93 -26.90 1.28 -9.58
N HIS A 94 -26.29 2.37 -9.12
CA HIS A 94 -24.99 2.80 -9.60
C HIS A 94 -24.23 3.55 -8.52
N LEU A 95 -22.90 3.60 -8.65
CA LEU A 95 -22.03 4.39 -7.78
C LEU A 95 -21.95 5.82 -8.30
N GLY A 96 -21.91 6.77 -7.36
CA GLY A 96 -21.57 8.16 -7.70
C GLY A 96 -20.16 8.25 -8.26
N GLU A 97 -19.92 9.27 -9.07
CA GLU A 97 -18.62 9.46 -9.75
C GLU A 97 -17.51 9.97 -8.82
N VAL A 98 -17.86 10.44 -7.63
CA VAL A 98 -16.91 11.04 -6.68
C VAL A 98 -16.61 10.08 -5.55
N ILE A 99 -15.31 9.94 -5.23
CA ILE A 99 -14.84 9.21 -4.07
C ILE A 99 -14.41 10.24 -3.02
N TYR A 100 -15.02 10.16 -1.84
CA TYR A 100 -14.78 11.08 -0.75
C TYR A 100 -13.77 10.53 0.25
N ASN A 101 -13.11 11.41 0.99
CA ASN A 101 -12.10 11.03 1.98
C ASN A 101 -12.68 10.54 3.30
N SER A 102 -13.95 10.85 3.57
CA SER A 102 -14.65 10.42 4.78
C SER A 102 -16.09 10.06 4.49
N LYS A 103 -16.68 9.22 5.35
CA LYS A 103 -18.09 8.85 5.27
C LYS A 103 -18.99 10.06 5.46
N GLU A 104 -18.65 10.93 6.42
CA GLU A 104 -19.41 12.15 6.69
C GLU A 104 -19.47 13.08 5.48
N GLU A 105 -18.33 13.29 4.82
CA GLU A 105 -18.24 14.10 3.61
C GLU A 105 -19.11 13.53 2.50
N ALA A 106 -19.04 12.21 2.29
CA ALA A 106 -19.87 11.53 1.31
C ALA A 106 -21.35 11.69 1.58
N GLU A 107 -21.78 11.46 2.82
CA GLU A 107 -23.19 11.60 3.24
C GLU A 107 -23.67 13.04 3.09
N ASN A 108 -22.86 14.04 3.45
CA ASN A 108 -23.19 15.44 3.32
C ASN A 108 -23.40 15.88 1.87
N ASN A 109 -22.75 15.23 0.92
CA ASN A 109 -22.84 15.55 -0.50
C ASN A 109 -23.83 14.67 -1.25
N ALA A 110 -24.43 13.66 -0.61
CA ALA A 110 -25.30 12.68 -1.26
C ALA A 110 -26.49 13.33 -1.97
N LYS A 111 -27.13 14.30 -1.34
CA LYS A 111 -28.33 14.95 -1.88
C LYS A 111 -28.04 15.86 -3.06
N VAL A 112 -26.81 16.33 -3.23
CA VAL A 112 -26.42 17.20 -4.34
C VAL A 112 -26.62 16.51 -5.69
N TYR A 113 -26.45 15.17 -5.70
CA TYR A 113 -26.54 14.36 -6.91
C TYR A 113 -27.88 13.65 -7.07
N GLU A 114 -28.84 13.89 -6.15
CA GLU A 114 -30.21 13.37 -6.32
C GLU A 114 -30.94 14.16 -7.38
N THR A 115 -31.72 13.43 -8.19
CA THR A 115 -32.59 13.99 -9.23
C THR A 115 -33.93 13.25 -9.19
N ASP A 116 -34.87 13.62 -10.07
CA ASP A 116 -36.17 12.95 -10.17
C ASP A 116 -36.05 11.48 -10.53
N ILE A 117 -34.94 11.08 -11.19
CA ILE A 117 -34.70 9.71 -11.64
C ILE A 117 -33.58 9.01 -10.85
N ASN A 118 -33.00 9.67 -9.85
CA ASN A 118 -31.80 9.20 -9.16
C ASN A 118 -31.89 9.50 -7.67
N THR A 119 -32.07 8.46 -6.86
CA THR A 119 -32.28 8.57 -5.42
C THR A 119 -31.13 7.97 -4.65
N TYR A 120 -30.60 8.71 -3.67
CA TYR A 120 -29.57 8.20 -2.76
C TYR A 120 -30.09 7.02 -1.92
N ILE A 121 -29.27 5.97 -1.80
CA ILE A 121 -29.57 4.80 -0.99
C ILE A 121 -28.66 4.72 0.22
N THR A 122 -27.36 4.71 0.02
CA THR A 122 -26.38 4.47 1.08
C THR A 122 -24.99 4.94 0.66
N THR A 123 -24.09 5.00 1.63
CA THR A 123 -22.67 5.29 1.42
C THR A 123 -21.89 4.05 1.77
N ILE A 124 -20.95 3.65 0.90
CA ILE A 124 -20.12 2.48 1.09
C ILE A 124 -18.65 2.85 1.18
N LYS A 125 -17.90 2.04 1.91
CA LYS A 125 -16.45 2.14 1.99
C LYS A 125 -15.84 1.39 0.83
N ILE A 126 -14.87 2.02 0.16
CA ILE A 126 -14.11 1.41 -0.92
C ILE A 126 -12.65 1.31 -0.49
N GLU A 127 -12.05 0.15 -0.71
CA GLU A 127 -10.63 -0.08 -0.45
C GLU A 127 -9.95 -0.54 -1.73
N TRP A 128 -8.76 0.01 -1.99
CA TRP A 128 -7.94 -0.42 -3.13
C TRP A 128 -6.46 -0.30 -2.78
N GLU A 129 -5.62 -0.92 -3.59
CA GLU A 129 -4.16 -0.87 -3.44
C GLU A 129 -3.54 -0.12 -4.62
N GLU A 130 -2.58 0.73 -4.31
CA GLU A 130 -1.76 1.44 -5.30
C GLU A 130 -0.31 1.02 -5.23
#